data_7a0fc6a2e6f95db187377e67c7edf3fb
#
_entry.id   7a0fc6a2e6f95db187377e67c7edf3fb
#
_cell.length_a   1.000
_cell.length_b   1.000
_cell.length_c   1.000
_cell.angle_alpha   90.00
_cell.angle_beta   90.00
_cell.angle_gamma   90.00
#
_symmetry.space_group_name_H-M   'P 1'
#
loop_
_entity.id
_entity.type
_entity.pdbx_description
1 polymer ?
#
loop_
_entity_poly.entity_id
_entity_poly.type
_entity_poly.pdbx_seq_one_letter_code
_entity_poly.pdbx_strand_id
1 'polypeptide(L)'
;MSDDTNDAPEAPKTPAPLDPVAVVLLDHLATLPQDKSAAPDDVARAYAEIRRKPSDGRDLYKRYQRAVKEQAIHLARAGRIEILRRGEPVNPDDFKGVWRMRLKRS
;
A
#
# COMPACT_ATOMS: atom_id res chain seq x y z
N MET A 1 -3.69 4.02 39.57
CA MET A 1 -3.80 3.65 38.94
C MET A 1 -3.96 3.61 38.31
N SER A 2 -4.06 3.62 38.26
CA SER A 2 -4.16 3.28 37.39
C SER A 2 -4.30 3.39 36.52
N ASP A 3 -4.27 3.34 36.38
CA ASP A 3 -4.37 3.16 35.47
C ASP A 3 -4.37 3.21 34.63
N ASP A 4 -4.26 3.32 34.92
CA ASP A 4 -4.23 3.11 34.07
C ASP A 4 -4.32 3.00 33.24
N THR A 5 -4.22 3.09 33.43
CA THR A 5 -4.40 2.72 32.61
C THR A 5 -4.52 2.74 31.79
N ASN A 6 -4.51 2.63 31.62
CA ASN A 6 -4.67 2.35 30.71
C ASN A 6 -4.50 2.21 29.98
N ASP A 7 -4.13 2.16 30.06
CA ASP A 7 -3.83 1.85 29.43
C ASP A 7 -3.92 1.37 28.64
N ALA A 8 -4.10 1.36 28.77
CA ALA A 8 -4.35 0.64 28.08
C ALA A 8 -4.36 0.52 26.95
N PRO A 9 -4.09 -0.03 26.63
CA PRO A 9 -4.04 -0.10 25.33
C PRO A 9 -5.10 -0.55 24.67
N GLU A 10 -5.89 -0.46 25.08
CA GLU A 10 -6.86 -0.68 24.37
C GLU A 10 -6.65 -0.49 23.03
N ALA A 11 -7.38 -1.05 22.21
CA ALA A 11 -7.28 -0.75 20.86
C ALA A 11 -7.20 0.71 20.76
N PRO A 12 -6.17 1.18 20.20
CA PRO A 12 -6.04 2.60 20.16
C PRO A 12 -7.14 3.18 19.34
N LYS A 13 -7.62 4.28 19.77
CA LYS A 13 -8.54 5.03 19.00
C LYS A 13 -7.88 5.49 17.75
N THR A 14 -6.58 5.76 17.83
CA THR A 14 -5.81 6.07 16.64
C THR A 14 -5.19 4.78 16.18
N PRO A 15 -5.33 4.45 14.90
CA PRO A 15 -4.68 3.26 14.39
C PRO A 15 -3.17 3.37 14.49
N ALA A 16 -2.50 2.24 14.51
CA ALA A 16 -1.05 2.23 14.46
C ALA A 16 -0.58 2.97 13.21
N PRO A 17 0.60 3.57 13.25
CA PRO A 17 1.13 4.21 12.06
C PRO A 17 1.19 3.22 10.90
N LEU A 18 0.88 3.71 9.71
CA LEU A 18 0.97 2.89 8.52
C LEU A 18 2.43 2.61 8.19
N ASP A 19 2.65 1.45 7.57
CA ASP A 19 3.95 1.14 7.00
C ASP A 19 4.32 2.24 5.99
N PRO A 20 5.58 2.66 5.95
CA PRO A 20 5.98 3.69 4.99
C PRO A 20 5.63 3.36 3.54
N VAL A 21 5.69 2.09 3.16
CA VAL A 21 5.30 1.68 1.82
C VAL A 21 3.81 1.90 1.62
N ALA A 22 2.99 1.62 2.64
CA ALA A 22 1.55 1.84 2.55
C ALA A 22 1.23 3.32 2.37
N VAL A 23 1.97 4.20 3.06
CA VAL A 23 1.76 5.64 2.92
C VAL A 23 2.02 6.08 1.49
N VAL A 24 3.16 5.65 0.92
CA VAL A 24 3.51 6.01 -0.46
C VAL A 24 2.48 5.44 -1.43
N LEU A 25 2.05 4.22 -1.19
CA LEU A 25 1.04 3.56 -2.03
C LEU A 25 -0.25 4.38 -2.06
N LEU A 26 -0.77 4.73 -0.88
CA LEU A 26 -2.01 5.50 -0.81
C LEU A 26 -1.86 6.88 -1.42
N ASP A 27 -0.73 7.55 -1.17
CA ASP A 27 -0.48 8.86 -1.75
C ASP A 27 -0.42 8.79 -3.27
N HIS A 28 0.25 7.76 -3.79
CA HIS A 28 0.36 7.60 -5.24
C HIS A 28 -1.02 7.40 -5.87
N LEU A 29 -1.84 6.54 -5.27
CA LEU A 29 -3.18 6.29 -5.80
C LEU A 29 -4.05 7.53 -5.71
N ALA A 30 -3.85 8.35 -4.70
CA ALA A 30 -4.63 9.56 -4.53
C ALA A 30 -4.36 10.59 -5.62
N THR A 31 -3.20 10.50 -6.30
CA THR A 31 -2.89 11.42 -7.39
C THR A 31 -3.53 11.02 -8.71
N LEU A 32 -4.11 9.83 -8.80
CA LEU A 32 -4.65 9.33 -10.05
C LEU A 32 -6.08 9.81 -10.29
N PRO A 33 -6.45 10.04 -11.55
CA PRO A 33 -7.85 10.27 -11.89
C PRO A 33 -8.70 9.09 -11.45
N GLN A 34 -10.00 9.34 -11.28
CA GLN A 34 -10.92 8.33 -10.74
C GLN A 34 -10.99 7.05 -11.55
N ASP A 35 -10.80 7.16 -12.85
CA ASP A 35 -10.93 6.00 -13.74
C ASP A 35 -9.58 5.30 -14.00
N LYS A 36 -8.54 5.67 -13.27
CA LYS A 36 -7.22 5.10 -13.49
C LYS A 36 -6.79 4.22 -12.34
N SER A 37 -5.84 3.35 -12.62
CA SER A 37 -5.24 2.48 -11.62
C SER A 37 -3.73 2.51 -11.78
N ALA A 38 -3.01 2.01 -10.79
CA ALA A 38 -1.56 1.98 -10.81
C ALA A 38 -1.08 0.53 -10.85
N ALA A 39 0.03 0.31 -11.55
CA ALA A 39 0.73 -0.96 -11.49
C ALA A 39 1.55 -1.02 -10.20
N PRO A 40 1.79 -2.22 -9.65
CA PRO A 40 2.60 -2.31 -8.43
C PRO A 40 4.00 -1.73 -8.62
N ASP A 41 4.58 -1.84 -9.81
CA ASP A 41 5.91 -1.27 -10.06
C ASP A 41 5.91 0.25 -10.01
N ASP A 42 4.79 0.89 -10.34
CA ASP A 42 4.70 2.35 -10.23
C ASP A 42 4.88 2.79 -8.79
N VAL A 43 4.27 2.06 -7.87
CA VAL A 43 4.39 2.35 -6.44
C VAL A 43 5.80 2.01 -5.95
N ALA A 44 6.34 0.89 -6.40
CA ALA A 44 7.68 0.48 -6.01
C ALA A 44 8.72 1.51 -6.46
N ARG A 45 8.56 2.05 -7.67
CA ARG A 45 9.47 3.09 -8.16
C ARG A 45 9.31 4.39 -7.38
N ALA A 46 8.08 4.76 -7.06
CA ALA A 46 7.86 5.96 -6.26
C ALA A 46 8.54 5.84 -4.90
N TYR A 47 8.40 4.70 -4.26
CA TYR A 47 9.04 4.46 -2.98
C TYR A 47 10.56 4.45 -3.13
N ALA A 48 11.07 3.81 -4.19
CA ALA A 48 12.51 3.75 -4.43
C ALA A 48 13.11 5.13 -4.56
N GLU A 49 12.42 6.04 -5.25
CA GLU A 49 12.94 7.39 -5.42
C GLU A 49 13.08 8.13 -4.09
N ILE A 50 12.17 7.89 -3.18
CA ILE A 50 12.24 8.51 -1.86
C ILE A 50 13.43 7.97 -1.07
N ARG A 51 13.77 6.70 -1.28
CA ARG A 51 14.82 6.03 -0.51
C ARG A 51 16.17 6.00 -1.22
N ARG A 52 16.24 6.52 -2.45
CA ARG A 52 17.42 6.39 -3.27
C ARG A 52 18.63 7.11 -2.69
N LYS A 53 19.77 6.45 -2.76
CA LYS A 53 21.06 7.02 -2.41
C LYS A 53 21.88 7.12 -3.67
N PRO A 54 22.93 7.97 -3.68
CA PRO A 54 23.75 8.15 -4.89
C PRO A 54 24.33 6.86 -5.45
N SER A 55 24.59 5.88 -4.60
CA SER A 55 25.17 4.62 -5.05
C SER A 55 24.15 3.62 -5.57
N ASP A 56 22.85 3.92 -5.46
CA ASP A 56 21.83 2.97 -5.87
C ASP A 56 21.64 3.02 -7.38
N GLY A 57 21.41 1.83 -7.97
CA GLY A 57 21.16 1.70 -9.38
C GLY A 57 19.70 1.92 -9.75
N ARG A 58 19.43 1.87 -11.06
CA ARG A 58 18.08 2.09 -11.55
C ARG A 58 17.11 0.96 -11.20
N ASP A 59 17.62 -0.19 -10.81
CA ASP A 59 16.78 -1.33 -10.43
C ASP A 59 16.41 -1.34 -8.95
N LEU A 60 16.67 -0.25 -8.23
CA LEU A 60 16.38 -0.19 -6.81
C LEU A 60 14.94 -0.57 -6.50
N TYR A 61 13.99 -0.17 -7.37
CA TYR A 61 12.57 -0.43 -7.13
C TYR A 61 12.27 -1.92 -6.98
N LYS A 62 13.07 -2.79 -7.58
CA LYS A 62 12.84 -4.23 -7.49
C LYS A 62 12.96 -4.74 -6.06
N ARG A 63 13.77 -4.06 -5.26
CA ARG A 63 13.93 -4.42 -3.84
C ARG A 63 12.62 -4.28 -3.08
N TYR A 64 11.74 -3.39 -3.53
CA TYR A 64 10.52 -3.06 -2.82
C TYR A 64 9.26 -3.71 -3.38
N GLN A 65 9.38 -4.50 -4.44
CA GLN A 65 8.20 -5.11 -5.08
C GLN A 65 7.40 -5.97 -4.13
N ARG A 66 8.09 -6.78 -3.33
CA ARG A 66 7.41 -7.66 -2.39
C ARG A 66 6.70 -6.86 -1.31
N ALA A 67 7.34 -5.83 -0.79
CA ALA A 67 6.74 -5.00 0.24
C ALA A 67 5.50 -4.29 -0.29
N VAL A 68 5.55 -3.82 -1.54
CA VAL A 68 4.37 -3.19 -2.17
C VAL A 68 3.21 -4.19 -2.23
N LYS A 69 3.48 -5.41 -2.67
CA LYS A 69 2.42 -6.41 -2.76
C LYS A 69 1.84 -6.72 -1.38
N GLU A 70 2.68 -6.89 -0.38
CA GLU A 70 2.22 -7.18 0.97
C GLU A 70 1.35 -6.05 1.50
N GLN A 71 1.77 -4.81 1.31
CA GLN A 71 0.99 -3.68 1.80
C GLN A 71 -0.31 -3.50 1.00
N ALA A 72 -0.28 -3.77 -0.30
CA ALA A 72 -1.49 -3.70 -1.11
C ALA A 72 -2.52 -4.71 -0.63
N ILE A 73 -2.10 -5.93 -0.33
CA ILE A 73 -3.01 -6.95 0.18
C ILE A 73 -3.59 -6.50 1.52
N HIS A 74 -2.74 -5.99 2.39
CA HIS A 74 -3.17 -5.52 3.71
C HIS A 74 -4.22 -4.40 3.58
N LEU A 75 -3.95 -3.44 2.73
CA LEU A 75 -4.87 -2.31 2.53
C LEU A 75 -6.16 -2.74 1.85
N ALA A 76 -6.09 -3.71 0.94
CA ALA A 76 -7.29 -4.23 0.28
C ALA A 76 -8.18 -4.97 1.28
N ARG A 77 -7.57 -5.74 2.19
CA ARG A 77 -8.32 -6.40 3.24
C ARG A 77 -9.01 -5.40 4.15
N ALA A 78 -8.35 -4.25 4.37
CA ALA A 78 -8.92 -3.20 5.20
C ALA A 78 -9.94 -2.35 4.47
N GLY A 79 -10.18 -2.62 3.18
CA GLY A 79 -11.17 -1.87 2.42
C GLY A 79 -10.70 -0.51 1.95
N ARG A 80 -9.39 -0.24 1.97
CA ARG A 80 -8.84 1.03 1.57
C ARG A 80 -8.57 1.13 0.08
N ILE A 81 -8.24 0.01 -0.54
CA ILE A 81 -7.95 -0.06 -1.97
C ILE A 81 -8.60 -1.30 -2.56
N GLU A 82 -8.62 -1.37 -3.89
CA GLU A 82 -9.03 -2.57 -4.61
C GLU A 82 -7.87 -3.08 -5.44
N ILE A 83 -7.69 -4.41 -5.44
CA ILE A 83 -6.72 -5.06 -6.32
C ILE A 83 -7.50 -5.51 -7.53
N LEU A 84 -6.99 -5.18 -8.71
CA LEU A 84 -7.70 -5.41 -9.98
C LEU A 84 -6.92 -6.39 -10.86
N ARG A 85 -7.67 -7.24 -11.53
CA ARG A 85 -7.15 -8.08 -12.59
C ARG A 85 -8.03 -7.85 -13.80
N ARG A 86 -7.42 -7.40 -14.90
CA ARG A 86 -8.17 -7.08 -16.12
C ARG A 86 -9.31 -6.11 -15.86
N GLY A 87 -9.05 -5.15 -14.98
CA GLY A 87 -10.04 -4.11 -14.69
C GLY A 87 -11.09 -4.48 -13.67
N GLU A 88 -11.09 -5.72 -13.16
CA GLU A 88 -12.10 -6.18 -12.21
C GLU A 88 -11.51 -6.41 -10.83
N PRO A 89 -12.21 -6.00 -9.77
CA PRO A 89 -11.75 -6.29 -8.41
C PRO A 89 -11.65 -7.78 -8.17
N VAL A 90 -10.59 -8.20 -7.48
CA VAL A 90 -10.40 -9.60 -7.15
C VAL A 90 -10.14 -9.75 -5.66
N ASN A 91 -10.26 -10.97 -5.18
CA ASN A 91 -9.99 -11.28 -3.79
C ASN A 91 -8.50 -11.05 -3.51
N PRO A 92 -8.15 -10.17 -2.55
CA PRO A 92 -6.74 -9.91 -2.26
C PRO A 92 -5.99 -11.11 -1.73
N ASP A 93 -6.68 -12.13 -1.29
CA ASP A 93 -6.03 -13.33 -0.75
C ASP A 93 -5.83 -14.42 -1.81
N ASP A 94 -6.32 -14.19 -3.03
CA ASP A 94 -6.28 -15.24 -4.04
C ASP A 94 -6.26 -14.64 -5.45
N PHE A 95 -5.10 -14.16 -5.87
CA PHE A 95 -4.95 -13.65 -7.23
C PHE A 95 -3.53 -13.95 -7.72
N LYS A 96 -3.40 -14.05 -9.02
CA LYS A 96 -2.13 -14.34 -9.67
C LYS A 96 -1.98 -13.51 -10.93
N GLY A 97 -0.73 -13.37 -11.36
CA GLY A 97 -0.43 -12.71 -12.61
C GLY A 97 -0.36 -11.21 -12.48
N VAL A 98 -0.54 -10.54 -13.59
CA VAL A 98 -0.45 -9.08 -13.63
C VAL A 98 -1.66 -8.48 -12.92
N TRP A 99 -1.42 -7.50 -12.07
CA TRP A 99 -2.49 -6.87 -11.29
C TRP A 99 -2.23 -5.38 -11.19
N ARG A 100 -3.30 -4.66 -10.85
CA ARG A 100 -3.22 -3.21 -10.66
C ARG A 100 -4.00 -2.88 -9.39
N MET A 101 -3.95 -1.62 -9.00
CA MET A 101 -4.62 -1.20 -7.78
C MET A 101 -5.20 0.20 -7.94
N ARG A 102 -6.24 0.48 -7.17
CA ARG A 102 -6.84 1.81 -7.11
C ARG A 102 -7.47 2.01 -5.74
N LEU A 103 -7.70 3.27 -5.38
CA LEU A 103 -8.40 3.55 -4.12
C LEU A 103 -9.82 3.02 -4.23
N LYS A 104 -10.29 2.43 -3.13
CA LYS A 104 -11.65 1.98 -3.10
C LYS A 104 -12.58 3.17 -2.91
N ARG A 105 -13.68 3.19 -3.63
CA ARG A 105 -14.67 4.24 -3.50
C ARG A 105 -15.86 3.70 -2.76
N SER A 106 -16.42 4.51 -1.94
CA SER A 106 -17.63 4.14 -1.20
C SER A 106 -18.89 4.55 -1.95
#